data_ccf003e6d1a4a87e20a3aa5a99807d19
#
_entry.id   ccf003e6d1a4a87e20a3aa5a99807d19
#
_cell.length_a   1.000
_cell.length_b   1.000
_cell.length_c   1.000
_cell.angle_alpha   90.00
_cell.angle_beta   90.00
_cell.angle_gamma   90.00
#
_symmetry.space_group_name_H-M   'P 1'
#
loop_
_entity.id
_entity.type
_entity.pdbx_description
1 polymer ?
#
loop_
_entity_poly.entity_id
_entity_poly.type
_entity_poly.pdbx_seq_one_letter_code
_entity_poly.pdbx_strand_id
1 'polypeptide(L)'
;MDMAILAAQEEGGPNTTLSDLTGYEEYDFNAPRTEFDIGGLQGVEKAEESKILLLKEAGFNMNLAPVIDLATSSDQIMYSRSISGEVETVSSYAEYAAKFDQPRGVSLVLQHFPGYGTIPDSANTGVGAVVDDREADAIRNTDYAPFKSGVTAGAHCVMMSNVVVQKIDPTHTAALSPALHKELRDTVGFSGVIMTDVLDDADYSAYADGKKPAVQAVLAGNDLILARDYATAYNDILTAVNDGTITEAQLKEACTRVLAYKYTAK
;
A
#
# COMPACT_ATOMS: atom_id res chain seq x y z
N MET A 1 0.02 22.88 15.11
CA MET A 1 -0.43 21.63 15.77
C MET A 1 -0.08 20.50 14.83
N ASP A 2 0.84 19.62 15.23
CA ASP A 2 1.21 18.47 14.38
C ASP A 2 -0.01 17.55 14.28
N MET A 3 -0.57 17.48 13.08
CA MET A 3 -1.69 16.58 12.81
C MET A 3 -1.16 15.14 12.81
N ALA A 4 -1.71 14.29 13.66
CA ALA A 4 -1.42 12.86 13.60
C ALA A 4 -1.97 12.29 12.30
N ILE A 5 -1.30 11.27 11.73
CA ILE A 5 -1.87 10.43 10.69
C ILE A 5 -2.70 9.37 11.43
N LEU A 6 -4.01 9.40 11.23
CA LEU A 6 -4.95 8.41 11.75
C LEU A 6 -5.43 7.59 10.56
N ALA A 7 -4.85 6.40 10.42
CA ALA A 7 -5.12 5.49 9.31
C ALA A 7 -6.11 4.40 9.72
N ALA A 8 -7.00 4.05 8.81
CA ALA A 8 -7.85 2.88 8.90
C ALA A 8 -7.82 2.13 7.57
N GLN A 9 -8.20 0.86 7.57
CA GLN A 9 -8.42 0.08 6.37
C GLN A 9 -9.92 -0.11 6.19
N GLU A 10 -10.50 0.61 5.24
CA GLU A 10 -11.92 0.53 4.92
C GLU A 10 -12.05 0.18 3.44
N GLU A 11 -11.94 -1.11 3.11
CA GLU A 11 -12.06 -1.64 1.75
C GLU A 11 -13.46 -2.19 1.48
N GLY A 12 -14.08 -2.74 2.51
CA GLY A 12 -15.32 -3.52 2.42
C GLY A 12 -15.08 -5.03 2.48
N GLY A 13 -16.15 -5.79 2.66
CA GLY A 13 -16.08 -7.22 2.95
C GLY A 13 -15.31 -7.49 4.24
N PRO A 14 -14.41 -8.48 4.29
CA PRO A 14 -13.68 -8.83 5.50
C PRO A 14 -12.54 -7.85 5.86
N ASN A 15 -12.26 -6.85 5.02
CA ASN A 15 -11.16 -5.89 5.21
C ASN A 15 -11.71 -4.52 5.58
N THR A 16 -12.28 -4.43 6.78
CA THR A 16 -12.86 -3.20 7.34
C THR A 16 -12.33 -2.93 8.73
N THR A 17 -12.34 -1.66 9.13
CA THR A 17 -11.95 -1.23 10.46
C THR A 17 -13.15 -0.68 11.24
N LEU A 18 -13.96 0.17 10.60
CA LEU A 18 -15.06 0.87 11.26
C LEU A 18 -16.39 0.17 11.07
N SER A 19 -16.70 -0.27 9.86
CA SER A 19 -17.99 -0.91 9.58
C SER A 19 -18.24 -2.19 10.35
N ASP A 20 -17.19 -2.85 10.83
CA ASP A 20 -17.29 -4.00 11.74
C ASP A 20 -17.51 -3.63 13.22
N LEU A 21 -17.45 -2.34 13.57
CA LEU A 21 -17.64 -1.89 14.95
C LEU A 21 -19.10 -1.65 15.27
N THR A 22 -19.48 -1.92 16.53
CA THR A 22 -20.82 -1.61 17.05
C THR A 22 -21.14 -0.12 16.89
N GLY A 23 -22.26 0.18 16.28
CA GLY A 23 -22.71 1.55 16.00
C GLY A 23 -22.46 2.02 14.57
N TYR A 24 -21.83 1.19 13.74
CA TYR A 24 -21.57 1.45 12.34
C TYR A 24 -22.15 0.40 11.41
N GLU A 25 -23.11 -0.42 11.88
CA GLU A 25 -23.71 -1.54 11.16
C GLU A 25 -24.47 -1.11 9.89
N GLU A 26 -24.78 0.18 9.75
CA GLU A 26 -25.38 0.77 8.55
C GLU A 26 -24.39 0.92 7.38
N TYR A 27 -23.09 0.78 7.65
CA TYR A 27 -22.01 0.88 6.67
C TYR A 27 -21.48 -0.51 6.28
N ASP A 28 -22.38 -1.41 5.89
CA ASP A 28 -22.02 -2.74 5.41
C ASP A 28 -21.58 -2.65 3.93
N PHE A 29 -20.27 -2.54 3.73
CA PHE A 29 -19.68 -2.48 2.40
C PHE A 29 -19.30 -3.87 1.89
N ASN A 30 -19.71 -4.19 0.68
CA ASN A 30 -19.24 -5.41 0.02
C ASN A 30 -17.71 -5.34 -0.27
N ALA A 31 -17.09 -6.51 -0.46
CA ALA A 31 -15.71 -6.55 -0.98
C ALA A 31 -15.62 -5.86 -2.35
N PRO A 32 -14.49 -5.20 -2.68
CA PRO A 32 -14.36 -4.42 -3.91
C PRO A 32 -14.73 -5.18 -5.20
N ARG A 33 -14.38 -6.46 -5.31
CA ARG A 33 -14.80 -7.30 -6.44
C ARG A 33 -16.31 -7.43 -6.52
N THR A 34 -16.97 -7.67 -5.40
CA THR A 34 -18.44 -7.81 -5.35
C THR A 34 -19.13 -6.51 -5.72
N GLU A 35 -18.64 -5.37 -5.25
CA GLU A 35 -19.13 -4.05 -5.65
C GLU A 35 -19.02 -3.83 -7.16
N PHE A 36 -17.88 -4.22 -7.73
CA PHE A 36 -17.65 -4.12 -9.17
C PHE A 36 -18.57 -5.06 -9.97
N ASP A 37 -18.74 -6.29 -9.53
CA ASP A 37 -19.60 -7.27 -10.20
C ASP A 37 -21.09 -6.86 -10.19
N ILE A 38 -21.53 -6.13 -9.15
CA ILE A 38 -22.91 -5.63 -9.02
C ILE A 38 -23.13 -4.33 -9.82
N GLY A 39 -22.22 -3.36 -9.67
CA GLY A 39 -22.43 -1.98 -10.12
C GLY A 39 -21.39 -1.43 -11.09
N GLY A 40 -20.41 -2.25 -11.50
CA GLY A 40 -19.27 -1.79 -12.30
C GLY A 40 -18.45 -0.72 -11.57
N LEU A 41 -17.72 0.10 -12.33
CA LEU A 41 -16.95 1.21 -11.75
C LEU A 41 -17.82 2.18 -10.95
N GLN A 42 -19.04 2.48 -11.40
CA GLN A 42 -19.95 3.39 -10.68
C GLN A 42 -20.37 2.85 -9.30
N GLY A 43 -20.51 1.53 -9.17
CA GLY A 43 -20.80 0.89 -7.88
C GLY A 43 -19.63 1.09 -6.91
N VAL A 44 -18.42 0.78 -7.38
CA VAL A 44 -17.18 0.96 -6.61
C VAL A 44 -16.98 2.42 -6.22
N GLU A 45 -17.18 3.36 -7.15
CA GLU A 45 -17.06 4.80 -6.91
C GLU A 45 -18.00 5.28 -5.79
N LYS A 46 -19.27 4.84 -5.80
CA LYS A 46 -20.23 5.17 -4.74
C LYS A 46 -19.87 4.57 -3.39
N ALA A 47 -19.39 3.32 -3.38
CA ALA A 47 -18.94 2.69 -2.16
C ALA A 47 -17.73 3.45 -1.57
N GLU A 48 -16.78 3.86 -2.41
CA GLU A 48 -15.63 4.65 -2.00
C GLU A 48 -16.02 6.01 -1.41
N GLU A 49 -16.97 6.72 -2.04
CA GLU A 49 -17.53 7.97 -1.49
C GLU A 49 -18.09 7.77 -0.07
N SER A 50 -18.82 6.70 0.15
CA SER A 50 -19.43 6.41 1.45
C SER A 50 -18.39 6.07 2.51
N LYS A 51 -17.36 5.29 2.14
CA LYS A 51 -16.24 4.95 3.02
C LYS A 51 -15.45 6.19 3.47
N ILE A 52 -15.18 7.11 2.54
CA ILE A 52 -14.48 8.37 2.86
C ILE A 52 -15.29 9.24 3.81
N LEU A 53 -16.61 9.33 3.61
CA LEU A 53 -17.48 10.08 4.51
C LEU A 53 -17.47 9.48 5.91
N LEU A 54 -17.56 8.15 6.02
CA LEU A 54 -17.46 7.42 7.27
C LEU A 54 -16.13 7.68 7.98
N LEU A 55 -15.01 7.52 7.28
CA LEU A 55 -13.67 7.73 7.83
C LEU A 55 -13.49 9.17 8.33
N LYS A 56 -13.96 10.15 7.55
CA LYS A 56 -13.90 11.56 7.93
C LYS A 56 -14.72 11.86 9.16
N GLU A 57 -15.95 11.33 9.25
CA GLU A 57 -16.83 11.50 10.40
C GLU A 57 -16.20 10.89 11.67
N ALA A 58 -15.57 9.73 11.55
CA ALA A 58 -14.85 9.07 12.63
C ALA A 58 -13.49 9.72 12.97
N GLY A 59 -13.06 10.74 12.20
CA GLY A 59 -11.84 11.51 12.47
C GLY A 59 -10.56 10.92 11.87
N PHE A 60 -10.67 9.90 11.00
CA PHE A 60 -9.53 9.37 10.24
C PHE A 60 -9.17 10.28 9.07
N ASN A 61 -7.89 10.30 8.71
CA ASN A 61 -7.37 11.11 7.62
C ASN A 61 -6.53 10.34 6.59
N MET A 62 -6.47 9.01 6.73
CA MET A 62 -5.84 8.11 5.77
C MET A 62 -6.66 6.82 5.67
N ASN A 63 -6.95 6.37 4.44
CA ASN A 63 -7.49 5.05 4.15
C ASN A 63 -6.38 4.17 3.56
N LEU A 64 -6.14 3.00 4.17
CA LEU A 64 -5.26 1.96 3.64
C LEU A 64 -6.02 1.20 2.53
N ALA A 65 -6.40 1.91 1.49
CA ALA A 65 -7.14 1.53 0.29
C ALA A 65 -6.92 2.63 -0.78
N PRO A 66 -7.17 2.38 -2.06
CA PRO A 66 -7.69 1.16 -2.65
C PRO A 66 -6.62 0.11 -2.94
N VAL A 67 -7.06 -1.15 -3.05
CA VAL A 67 -6.28 -2.21 -3.69
C VAL A 67 -6.39 -2.06 -5.21
N ILE A 68 -5.26 -1.85 -5.85
CA ILE A 68 -5.14 -1.71 -7.31
C ILE A 68 -4.28 -2.82 -7.93
N ASP A 69 -4.15 -3.93 -7.22
CA ASP A 69 -3.59 -5.17 -7.76
C ASP A 69 -4.47 -5.73 -8.87
N LEU A 70 -3.85 -6.34 -9.86
CA LEU A 70 -4.58 -7.01 -10.95
C LEU A 70 -4.86 -8.47 -10.55
N ALA A 71 -6.11 -8.89 -10.54
CA ALA A 71 -6.48 -10.27 -10.29
C ALA A 71 -7.57 -10.73 -11.25
N THR A 72 -7.30 -11.85 -11.96
CA THR A 72 -8.14 -12.36 -13.04
C THR A 72 -8.92 -13.63 -12.65
N SER A 73 -8.48 -14.34 -11.61
CA SER A 73 -9.03 -15.64 -11.21
C SER A 73 -9.25 -15.72 -9.70
N SER A 74 -10.32 -16.38 -9.30
CA SER A 74 -10.75 -16.50 -7.89
C SER A 74 -9.80 -17.28 -6.99
N ASP A 75 -8.81 -17.96 -7.55
CA ASP A 75 -7.76 -18.64 -6.82
C ASP A 75 -6.53 -17.75 -6.54
N GLN A 76 -6.57 -16.48 -6.92
CA GLN A 76 -5.47 -15.52 -6.70
C GLN A 76 -5.67 -14.74 -5.39
N ILE A 77 -4.55 -14.45 -4.72
CA ILE A 77 -4.50 -13.82 -3.39
C ILE A 77 -5.36 -12.55 -3.29
N MET A 78 -5.31 -11.68 -4.30
CA MET A 78 -6.00 -10.38 -4.26
C MET A 78 -7.37 -10.38 -4.94
N TYR A 79 -7.92 -11.53 -5.35
CA TYR A 79 -9.13 -11.57 -6.17
C TYR A 79 -10.32 -10.84 -5.56
N SER A 80 -10.66 -11.09 -4.29
CA SER A 80 -11.80 -10.45 -3.63
C SER A 80 -11.58 -8.96 -3.33
N ARG A 81 -10.33 -8.56 -3.17
CA ARG A 81 -9.92 -7.19 -2.87
C ARG A 81 -9.70 -6.34 -4.12
N SER A 82 -9.34 -6.96 -5.24
CA SER A 82 -9.16 -6.31 -6.54
C SER A 82 -10.49 -6.19 -7.27
N ILE A 83 -10.75 -5.04 -7.88
CA ILE A 83 -11.98 -4.84 -8.66
C ILE A 83 -11.95 -5.60 -10.00
N SER A 84 -10.77 -5.78 -10.62
CA SER A 84 -10.62 -6.41 -11.94
C SER A 84 -9.20 -6.92 -12.18
N GLY A 85 -9.04 -7.78 -13.18
CA GLY A 85 -7.73 -8.11 -13.77
C GLY A 85 -7.40 -7.27 -15.00
N GLU A 86 -8.33 -6.44 -15.47
CA GLU A 86 -8.15 -5.61 -16.66
C GLU A 86 -7.42 -4.32 -16.30
N VAL A 87 -6.25 -4.11 -16.91
CA VAL A 87 -5.35 -2.97 -16.63
C VAL A 87 -6.06 -1.63 -16.74
N GLU A 88 -6.86 -1.42 -17.81
CA GLU A 88 -7.57 -0.15 -18.03
C GLU A 88 -8.62 0.11 -16.96
N THR A 89 -9.34 -0.92 -16.53
CA THR A 89 -10.38 -0.82 -15.50
C THR A 89 -9.77 -0.41 -14.16
N VAL A 90 -8.70 -1.11 -13.74
CA VAL A 90 -8.04 -0.82 -12.46
C VAL A 90 -7.31 0.52 -12.52
N SER A 91 -6.73 0.89 -13.66
CA SER A 91 -6.12 2.22 -13.86
C SER A 91 -7.14 3.35 -13.75
N SER A 92 -8.34 3.18 -14.31
CA SER A 92 -9.43 4.16 -14.20
C SER A 92 -9.90 4.30 -12.76
N TYR A 93 -9.98 3.20 -12.02
CA TYR A 93 -10.32 3.22 -10.59
C TYR A 93 -9.24 3.94 -9.76
N ALA A 94 -7.96 3.63 -9.98
CA ALA A 94 -6.86 4.30 -9.28
C ALA A 94 -6.84 5.81 -9.55
N GLU A 95 -7.12 6.22 -10.78
CA GLU A 95 -7.24 7.62 -11.17
C GLU A 95 -8.42 8.31 -10.47
N TYR A 96 -9.60 7.66 -10.47
CA TYR A 96 -10.79 8.17 -9.80
C TYR A 96 -10.54 8.35 -8.30
N ALA A 97 -10.09 7.29 -7.63
CA ALA A 97 -9.83 7.31 -6.21
C ALA A 97 -8.85 8.44 -5.83
N ALA A 98 -7.73 8.57 -6.54
CA ALA A 98 -6.75 9.63 -6.30
C ALA A 98 -7.32 11.06 -6.46
N LYS A 99 -8.24 11.26 -7.41
CA LYS A 99 -8.90 12.57 -7.61
C LYS A 99 -9.98 12.84 -6.59
N PHE A 100 -10.63 11.79 -6.08
CA PHE A 100 -11.79 11.92 -5.22
C PHE A 100 -11.42 12.13 -3.75
N ASP A 101 -10.50 11.35 -3.24
CA ASP A 101 -10.20 11.29 -1.80
C ASP A 101 -9.51 12.54 -1.27
N GLN A 102 -8.52 13.04 -2.00
CA GLN A 102 -7.66 14.14 -1.55
C GLN A 102 -8.42 15.43 -1.20
N PRO A 103 -9.36 15.93 -2.03
CA PRO A 103 -10.09 17.17 -1.72
C PRO A 103 -10.95 17.07 -0.48
N ARG A 104 -11.18 15.87 0.04
CA ARG A 104 -12.06 15.61 1.19
C ARG A 104 -11.34 15.49 2.51
N GLY A 105 -10.01 15.55 2.50
CA GLY A 105 -9.18 15.48 3.71
C GLY A 105 -8.97 14.07 4.25
N VAL A 106 -9.28 13.05 3.47
CA VAL A 106 -8.85 11.66 3.67
C VAL A 106 -7.92 11.31 2.53
N SER A 107 -6.72 10.88 2.83
CA SER A 107 -5.77 10.44 1.80
C SER A 107 -5.86 8.94 1.62
N LEU A 108 -5.82 8.52 0.36
CA LEU A 108 -5.73 7.10 0.03
C LEU A 108 -4.28 6.62 -0.01
N VAL A 109 -4.14 5.30 0.10
CA VAL A 109 -2.88 4.58 -0.10
C VAL A 109 -3.07 3.60 -1.25
N LEU A 110 -2.41 3.84 -2.37
CA LEU A 110 -2.40 2.89 -3.48
C LEU A 110 -1.62 1.64 -3.09
N GLN A 111 -2.23 0.48 -3.15
CA GLN A 111 -1.62 -0.77 -2.68
C GLN A 111 -1.92 -1.93 -3.63
N HIS A 112 -0.97 -2.88 -3.76
CA HIS A 112 0.35 -2.99 -3.12
C HIS A 112 1.44 -3.01 -4.20
N PHE A 113 2.34 -2.05 -4.24
CA PHE A 113 3.35 -1.97 -5.32
C PHE A 113 4.43 -3.07 -5.17
N PRO A 114 4.87 -3.74 -6.27
CA PRO A 114 4.38 -3.56 -7.65
C PRO A 114 3.07 -4.27 -7.93
N GLY A 115 2.62 -5.17 -7.10
CA GLY A 115 1.39 -5.94 -7.19
C GLY A 115 1.61 -7.38 -6.76
N TYR A 116 0.55 -8.04 -6.34
CA TYR A 116 0.55 -9.48 -6.12
C TYR A 116 0.33 -10.25 -7.43
N GLY A 117 -0.06 -9.56 -8.50
CA GLY A 117 -0.22 -10.12 -9.83
C GLY A 117 -1.12 -11.35 -9.86
N THR A 118 -0.64 -12.40 -10.54
CA THR A 118 -1.35 -13.66 -10.69
C THR A 118 -0.96 -14.71 -9.66
N ILE A 119 -0.38 -14.33 -8.53
CA ILE A 119 0.05 -15.26 -7.48
C ILE A 119 -1.18 -15.99 -6.90
N PRO A 120 -1.20 -17.33 -6.93
CA PRO A 120 -2.31 -18.10 -6.40
C PRO A 120 -2.34 -18.04 -4.86
N ASP A 121 -3.54 -18.07 -4.28
CA ASP A 121 -3.72 -18.06 -2.82
C ASP A 121 -3.03 -19.26 -2.14
N SER A 122 -2.92 -20.38 -2.82
CA SER A 122 -2.18 -21.56 -2.35
C SER A 122 -0.68 -21.31 -2.12
N ALA A 123 -0.11 -20.25 -2.70
CA ALA A 123 1.28 -19.84 -2.44
C ALA A 123 1.41 -19.06 -1.13
N ASN A 124 0.31 -18.55 -0.59
CA ASN A 124 0.29 -17.84 0.68
C ASN A 124 0.19 -18.84 1.84
N THR A 125 1.31 -19.11 2.48
CA THR A 125 1.38 -20.03 3.63
C THR A 125 1.00 -19.35 4.95
N GLY A 126 0.72 -18.03 4.92
CA GLY A 126 0.51 -17.22 6.11
C GLY A 126 1.79 -16.88 6.88
N VAL A 127 2.95 -17.32 6.39
CA VAL A 127 4.27 -17.06 6.99
C VAL A 127 5.27 -16.72 5.87
N GLY A 128 5.97 -15.60 6.03
CA GLY A 128 6.99 -15.14 5.09
C GLY A 128 6.41 -14.53 3.80
N ALA A 129 7.27 -14.38 2.81
CA ALA A 129 6.94 -13.72 1.56
C ALA A 129 6.45 -14.71 0.50
N VAL A 130 5.52 -14.27 -0.33
CA VAL A 130 5.19 -14.95 -1.59
C VAL A 130 6.13 -14.48 -2.71
N VAL A 131 6.24 -15.28 -3.77
CA VAL A 131 7.16 -15.00 -4.88
C VAL A 131 6.37 -14.78 -6.16
N ASP A 132 6.67 -13.68 -6.85
CA ASP A 132 6.27 -13.43 -8.24
C ASP A 132 7.46 -13.73 -9.14
N ASP A 133 7.35 -14.76 -9.97
CA ASP A 133 8.39 -15.24 -10.88
C ASP A 133 8.20 -14.75 -12.32
N ARG A 134 7.18 -13.92 -12.58
CA ARG A 134 6.94 -13.32 -13.89
C ARG A 134 8.13 -12.49 -14.36
N GLU A 135 8.29 -12.38 -15.70
CA GLU A 135 9.32 -11.55 -16.27
C GLU A 135 9.13 -10.06 -15.87
N ALA A 136 10.24 -9.39 -15.58
CA ALA A 136 10.22 -8.00 -15.11
C ALA A 136 9.46 -7.06 -16.06
N ASP A 137 9.62 -7.24 -17.38
CA ASP A 137 8.93 -6.42 -18.36
C ASP A 137 7.41 -6.69 -18.41
N ALA A 138 6.98 -7.91 -18.11
CA ALA A 138 5.55 -8.21 -17.98
C ALA A 138 4.94 -7.39 -16.81
N ILE A 139 5.58 -7.42 -15.65
CA ILE A 139 5.15 -6.66 -14.48
C ILE A 139 5.15 -5.15 -14.77
N ARG A 140 6.21 -4.61 -15.37
CA ARG A 140 6.32 -3.19 -15.72
C ARG A 140 5.26 -2.72 -16.73
N ASN A 141 4.87 -3.59 -17.64
CA ASN A 141 3.90 -3.27 -18.69
C ASN A 141 2.44 -3.42 -18.25
N THR A 142 2.18 -4.16 -17.14
CA THR A 142 0.82 -4.40 -16.64
C THR A 142 0.62 -3.77 -15.26
N ASP A 143 1.29 -4.29 -14.25
CA ASP A 143 1.04 -3.97 -12.84
C ASP A 143 1.40 -2.50 -12.48
N TYR A 144 2.38 -1.90 -13.18
CA TYR A 144 2.73 -0.49 -12.94
C TYR A 144 1.73 0.51 -13.52
N ALA A 145 0.89 0.11 -14.46
CA ALA A 145 -0.02 1.04 -15.13
C ALA A 145 -1.07 1.65 -14.18
N PRO A 146 -1.76 0.89 -13.30
CA PRO A 146 -2.65 1.47 -12.31
C PRO A 146 -1.95 2.46 -11.36
N PHE A 147 -0.71 2.15 -10.93
CA PHE A 147 0.07 3.07 -10.09
C PHE A 147 0.41 4.36 -10.83
N LYS A 148 0.84 4.27 -12.11
CA LYS A 148 1.10 5.46 -12.94
C LYS A 148 -0.15 6.33 -13.09
N SER A 149 -1.31 5.73 -13.29
CA SER A 149 -2.58 6.46 -13.39
C SER A 149 -2.91 7.18 -12.08
N GLY A 150 -2.87 6.49 -10.94
CA GLY A 150 -3.14 7.09 -9.64
C GLY A 150 -2.12 8.17 -9.26
N VAL A 151 -0.83 7.94 -9.52
CA VAL A 151 0.25 8.92 -9.27
C VAL A 151 0.06 10.17 -10.14
N THR A 152 -0.27 10.00 -11.42
CA THR A 152 -0.56 11.12 -12.33
C THR A 152 -1.79 11.91 -11.88
N ALA A 153 -2.76 11.24 -11.30
CA ALA A 153 -3.97 11.85 -10.74
C ALA A 153 -3.73 12.55 -9.40
N GLY A 154 -2.55 12.35 -8.79
CA GLY A 154 -2.11 13.07 -7.60
C GLY A 154 -2.12 12.24 -6.32
N ALA A 155 -2.09 10.90 -6.37
CA ALA A 155 -1.95 10.08 -5.18
C ALA A 155 -0.71 10.47 -4.36
N HIS A 156 -0.88 10.55 -3.04
CA HIS A 156 0.18 11.03 -2.13
C HIS A 156 0.90 9.89 -1.40
N CYS A 157 0.33 8.69 -1.37
CA CYS A 157 0.90 7.56 -0.65
C CYS A 157 0.80 6.27 -1.48
N VAL A 158 1.86 5.47 -1.46
CA VAL A 158 1.94 4.13 -2.05
C VAL A 158 2.45 3.15 -1.01
N MET A 159 1.78 2.00 -0.89
CA MET A 159 2.23 0.89 -0.06
C MET A 159 2.99 -0.13 -0.90
N MET A 160 4.19 -0.50 -0.42
CA MET A 160 5.01 -1.56 -0.99
C MET A 160 4.50 -2.92 -0.52
N SER A 161 4.42 -3.89 -1.42
CA SER A 161 4.02 -5.26 -1.09
C SER A 161 5.10 -6.05 -0.35
N ASN A 162 4.69 -7.16 0.27
CA ASN A 162 5.60 -8.14 0.85
C ASN A 162 5.89 -9.32 -0.12
N VAL A 163 5.90 -9.03 -1.43
CA VAL A 163 6.20 -9.99 -2.50
C VAL A 163 7.68 -9.94 -2.86
N VAL A 164 8.31 -11.08 -3.06
CA VAL A 164 9.63 -11.17 -3.71
C VAL A 164 9.41 -11.18 -5.22
N VAL A 165 9.84 -10.12 -5.91
CA VAL A 165 9.77 -10.04 -7.38
C VAL A 165 11.04 -10.65 -7.96
N GLN A 166 10.99 -11.95 -8.23
CA GLN A 166 12.15 -12.80 -8.53
C GLN A 166 13.06 -12.27 -9.66
N LYS A 167 12.48 -11.61 -10.66
CA LYS A 167 13.23 -11.10 -11.84
C LYS A 167 13.72 -9.67 -11.69
N ILE A 168 13.40 -9.00 -10.57
CA ILE A 168 13.89 -7.63 -10.29
C ILE A 168 14.80 -7.65 -9.07
N ASP A 169 14.36 -8.23 -7.96
CA ASP A 169 15.14 -8.39 -6.75
C ASP A 169 14.80 -9.73 -6.08
N PRO A 170 15.62 -10.77 -6.30
CA PRO A 170 15.33 -12.10 -5.77
C PRO A 170 15.62 -12.26 -4.27
N THR A 171 16.20 -11.26 -3.63
CA THR A 171 16.69 -11.34 -2.25
C THR A 171 15.83 -10.60 -1.24
N HIS A 172 15.06 -9.62 -1.70
CA HIS A 172 14.22 -8.79 -0.85
C HIS A 172 12.74 -8.90 -1.24
N THR A 173 11.86 -8.71 -0.26
CA THR A 173 10.47 -8.36 -0.59
C THR A 173 10.42 -6.94 -1.15
N ALA A 174 9.36 -6.58 -1.86
CA ALA A 174 9.25 -5.24 -2.43
C ALA A 174 9.38 -4.14 -1.37
N ALA A 175 8.79 -4.34 -0.18
CA ALA A 175 8.92 -3.40 0.94
C ALA A 175 10.36 -3.23 1.45
N LEU A 176 11.24 -4.20 1.21
CA LEU A 176 12.64 -4.19 1.67
C LEU A 176 13.64 -3.99 0.52
N SER A 177 13.18 -3.84 -0.72
CA SER A 177 13.97 -3.78 -1.94
C SER A 177 14.33 -2.36 -2.37
N PRO A 178 15.61 -1.93 -2.29
CA PRO A 178 16.05 -0.65 -2.87
C PRO A 178 15.77 -0.56 -4.39
N ALA A 179 15.87 -1.69 -5.09
CA ALA A 179 15.65 -1.74 -6.54
C ALA A 179 14.18 -1.39 -6.90
N LEU A 180 13.22 -1.98 -6.20
CA LEU A 180 11.80 -1.70 -6.44
C LEU A 180 11.37 -0.30 -5.99
N HIS A 181 11.96 0.23 -4.91
CA HIS A 181 11.76 1.63 -4.52
C HIS A 181 12.29 2.58 -5.61
N LYS A 182 13.45 2.27 -6.20
CA LYS A 182 13.98 3.05 -7.32
C LYS A 182 13.05 2.99 -8.53
N GLU A 183 12.48 1.84 -8.86
CA GLU A 183 11.51 1.74 -9.96
C GLU A 183 10.23 2.52 -9.68
N LEU A 184 9.72 2.51 -8.45
CA LEU A 184 8.58 3.32 -8.06
C LEU A 184 8.89 4.82 -8.20
N ARG A 185 10.08 5.27 -7.78
CA ARG A 185 10.52 6.67 -7.92
C ARG A 185 10.73 7.07 -9.38
N ASP A 186 11.51 6.30 -10.14
CA ASP A 186 12.03 6.72 -11.44
C ASP A 186 11.12 6.30 -12.61
N THR A 187 10.52 5.08 -12.56
CA THR A 187 9.73 4.53 -13.66
C THR A 187 8.25 4.88 -13.55
N VAL A 188 7.71 4.85 -12.33
CA VAL A 188 6.33 5.30 -12.07
C VAL A 188 6.27 6.81 -11.88
N GLY A 189 7.36 7.45 -11.44
CA GLY A 189 7.45 8.89 -11.23
C GLY A 189 6.89 9.36 -9.89
N PHE A 190 6.85 8.49 -8.89
CA PHE A 190 6.25 8.79 -7.60
C PHE A 190 7.19 9.58 -6.67
N SER A 191 6.76 10.74 -6.21
CA SER A 191 7.53 11.59 -5.30
C SER A 191 6.93 11.71 -3.88
N GLY A 192 5.78 11.09 -3.64
CA GLY A 192 5.08 11.11 -2.36
C GLY A 192 5.63 10.14 -1.31
N VAL A 193 4.82 9.84 -0.32
CA VAL A 193 5.14 8.96 0.80
C VAL A 193 5.08 7.50 0.38
N ILE A 194 6.16 6.75 0.59
CA ILE A 194 6.19 5.29 0.45
C ILE A 194 6.05 4.67 1.84
N MET A 195 5.15 3.71 1.98
CA MET A 195 5.01 2.94 3.20
C MET A 195 5.15 1.44 2.96
N THR A 196 5.51 0.70 3.99
CA THR A 196 5.50 -0.75 3.94
C THR A 196 4.10 -1.30 4.09
N ASP A 197 3.82 -2.48 3.55
CA ASP A 197 2.82 -3.38 4.10
C ASP A 197 3.25 -3.82 5.51
N VAL A 198 2.39 -4.53 6.23
CA VAL A 198 2.66 -4.94 7.62
C VAL A 198 3.95 -5.76 7.69
N LEU A 199 4.91 -5.28 8.47
CA LEU A 199 6.14 -6.01 8.77
C LEU A 199 6.04 -6.74 10.10
N ASP A 200 6.46 -7.99 10.10
CA ASP A 200 6.74 -8.82 11.27
C ASP A 200 8.17 -9.34 11.18
N ASP A 201 8.96 -9.17 12.23
CA ASP A 201 10.37 -9.59 12.23
C ASP A 201 10.53 -11.08 11.99
N ALA A 202 9.60 -11.90 12.52
CA ALA A 202 9.64 -13.36 12.37
C ALA A 202 9.48 -13.77 10.89
N ASP A 203 8.66 -13.05 10.14
CA ASP A 203 8.32 -13.41 8.77
C ASP A 203 9.34 -12.87 7.75
N TYR A 204 9.91 -11.67 8.00
CA TYR A 204 10.68 -10.95 6.99
C TYR A 204 12.18 -10.79 7.27
N SER A 205 12.69 -11.31 8.39
CA SER A 205 14.12 -11.22 8.74
C SER A 205 15.04 -11.87 7.70
N ALA A 206 14.56 -12.92 7.02
CA ALA A 206 15.32 -13.60 5.96
C ALA A 206 15.56 -12.71 4.72
N TYR A 207 14.75 -11.65 4.54
CA TYR A 207 14.78 -10.74 3.40
C TYR A 207 15.40 -9.36 3.74
N ALA A 208 16.07 -9.24 4.87
CA ALA A 208 16.54 -7.96 5.43
C ALA A 208 18.09 -7.81 5.45
N ASP A 209 18.83 -8.57 4.65
CA ASP A 209 20.31 -8.53 4.57
C ASP A 209 21.01 -8.66 5.93
N GLY A 210 20.48 -9.50 6.82
CA GLY A 210 20.99 -9.67 8.17
C GLY A 210 20.71 -8.50 9.13
N LYS A 211 19.92 -7.52 8.68
CA LYS A 211 19.43 -6.42 9.51
C LYS A 211 18.04 -6.74 10.07
N LYS A 212 17.52 -5.83 10.89
CA LYS A 212 16.12 -5.84 11.28
C LYS A 212 15.24 -5.39 10.12
N PRO A 213 14.06 -6.01 9.88
CA PRO A 213 13.18 -5.63 8.78
C PRO A 213 12.82 -4.15 8.74
N ALA A 214 12.51 -3.54 9.90
CA ALA A 214 12.20 -2.11 9.97
C ALA A 214 13.40 -1.23 9.56
N VAL A 215 14.63 -1.63 9.90
CA VAL A 215 15.86 -0.91 9.50
C VAL A 215 16.06 -1.05 7.99
N GLN A 216 15.95 -2.28 7.46
CA GLN A 216 16.09 -2.51 6.02
C GLN A 216 15.01 -1.76 5.21
N ALA A 217 13.79 -1.68 5.73
CA ALA A 217 12.71 -0.92 5.09
C ALA A 217 13.04 0.58 4.94
N VAL A 218 13.61 1.21 5.99
CA VAL A 218 14.08 2.60 5.90
C VAL A 218 15.22 2.73 4.89
N LEU A 219 16.19 1.80 4.92
CA LEU A 219 17.33 1.80 3.98
C LEU A 219 16.88 1.58 2.53
N ALA A 220 15.79 0.83 2.31
CA ALA A 220 15.20 0.63 0.99
C ALA A 220 14.54 1.90 0.45
N GLY A 221 14.06 2.80 1.31
CA GLY A 221 13.46 4.06 0.90
C GLY A 221 12.01 4.28 1.35
N ASN A 222 11.50 3.48 2.30
CA ASN A 222 10.20 3.73 2.92
C ASN A 222 10.27 4.94 3.86
N ASP A 223 9.18 5.67 3.90
CA ASP A 223 8.97 6.86 4.73
C ASP A 223 8.13 6.57 5.97
N LEU A 224 7.22 5.58 5.86
CA LEU A 224 6.38 5.08 6.95
C LEU A 224 6.53 3.57 7.05
N ILE A 225 6.62 3.08 8.28
CA ILE A 225 6.75 1.65 8.57
C ILE A 225 5.48 1.19 9.28
N LEU A 226 4.76 0.25 8.69
CA LEU A 226 3.62 -0.42 9.30
C LEU A 226 4.12 -1.69 9.99
N ALA A 227 4.11 -1.72 11.32
CA ALA A 227 4.63 -2.84 12.10
C ALA A 227 3.64 -3.25 13.19
N ARG A 228 3.50 -4.56 13.42
CA ARG A 228 2.69 -5.09 14.53
C ARG A 228 3.31 -4.71 15.88
N ASP A 229 4.62 -4.92 16.02
CA ASP A 229 5.40 -4.47 17.17
C ASP A 229 6.12 -3.16 16.84
N TYR A 230 5.35 -2.06 16.87
CA TYR A 230 5.89 -0.74 16.60
C TYR A 230 6.95 -0.29 17.61
N ALA A 231 6.91 -0.80 18.85
CA ALA A 231 7.89 -0.42 19.86
C ALA A 231 9.25 -1.02 19.56
N THR A 232 9.30 -2.29 19.16
CA THR A 232 10.54 -2.94 18.69
C THR A 232 11.05 -2.26 17.41
N ALA A 233 10.20 -2.06 16.40
CA ALA A 233 10.57 -1.41 15.15
C ALA A 233 11.15 0.00 15.38
N TYR A 234 10.54 0.80 16.27
CA TYR A 234 11.05 2.12 16.64
C TYR A 234 12.43 2.05 17.26
N ASN A 235 12.65 1.15 18.24
CA ASN A 235 13.94 1.01 18.92
C ASN A 235 15.03 0.51 17.97
N ASP A 236 14.73 -0.39 17.05
CA ASP A 236 15.65 -0.89 16.04
C ASP A 236 16.09 0.24 15.10
N ILE A 237 15.15 1.05 14.60
CA ILE A 237 15.43 2.23 13.77
C ILE A 237 16.25 3.25 14.56
N LEU A 238 15.88 3.56 15.80
CA LEU A 238 16.61 4.51 16.65
C LEU A 238 18.05 4.05 16.88
N THR A 239 18.27 2.76 17.11
CA THR A 239 19.61 2.18 17.25
C THR A 239 20.39 2.35 15.97
N ALA A 240 19.81 2.04 14.81
CA ALA A 240 20.44 2.16 13.51
C ALA A 240 20.77 3.63 13.13
N VAL A 241 20.00 4.59 13.61
CA VAL A 241 20.33 6.03 13.46
C VAL A 241 21.52 6.40 14.36
N ASN A 242 21.52 5.93 15.61
CA ASN A 242 22.58 6.26 16.57
C ASN A 242 23.94 5.66 16.20
N ASP A 243 23.96 4.49 15.57
CA ASP A 243 25.22 3.84 15.11
C ASP A 243 25.62 4.24 13.69
N GLY A 244 24.82 5.07 13.00
CA GLY A 244 25.08 5.59 11.66
C GLY A 244 24.72 4.64 10.53
N THR A 245 24.08 3.51 10.79
CA THR A 245 23.54 2.59 9.76
C THR A 245 22.48 3.29 8.92
N ILE A 246 21.56 4.02 9.56
CA ILE A 246 20.67 4.96 8.90
C ILE A 246 21.25 6.37 9.05
N THR A 247 21.55 7.02 7.94
CA THR A 247 22.14 8.37 7.96
C THR A 247 21.10 9.44 8.30
N GLU A 248 21.55 10.54 8.91
CA GLU A 248 20.69 11.71 9.16
C GLU A 248 20.05 12.25 7.88
N ALA A 249 20.75 12.18 6.75
CA ALA A 249 20.21 12.60 5.45
C ALA A 249 19.01 11.76 5.01
N GLN A 250 19.11 10.43 5.11
CA GLN A 250 18.00 9.52 4.79
C GLN A 250 16.78 9.78 5.69
N LEU A 251 17.01 9.90 7.00
CA LEU A 251 15.94 10.20 7.95
C LEU A 251 15.28 11.55 7.64
N LYS A 252 16.07 12.57 7.33
CA LYS A 252 15.57 13.90 6.96
C LYS A 252 14.73 13.88 5.69
N GLU A 253 15.15 13.12 4.68
CA GLU A 253 14.39 12.97 3.44
C GLU A 253 13.03 12.32 3.68
N ALA A 254 12.99 11.20 4.42
CA ALA A 254 11.75 10.52 4.78
C ALA A 254 10.82 11.44 5.59
N CYS A 255 11.33 12.07 6.64
CA CYS A 255 10.56 13.03 7.44
C CYS A 255 10.05 14.21 6.61
N THR A 256 10.82 14.69 5.63
CA THR A 256 10.40 15.79 4.75
C THR A 256 9.20 15.39 3.91
N ARG A 257 9.19 14.18 3.33
CA ARG A 257 8.03 13.68 2.56
C ARG A 257 6.80 13.50 3.45
N VAL A 258 6.96 12.93 4.64
CA VAL A 258 5.84 12.77 5.59
C VAL A 258 5.30 14.12 6.06
N LEU A 259 6.16 15.11 6.33
CA LEU A 259 5.73 16.46 6.70
C LEU A 259 5.02 17.15 5.53
N ALA A 260 5.58 17.08 4.31
CA ALA A 260 4.93 17.63 3.13
C ALA A 260 3.53 17.03 2.95
N TYR A 261 3.40 15.71 3.07
CA TYR A 261 2.11 15.02 3.07
C TYR A 261 1.13 15.60 4.11
N LYS A 262 1.56 15.73 5.37
CA LYS A 262 0.70 16.28 6.45
C LYS A 262 0.22 17.71 6.19
N TYR A 263 0.96 18.51 5.42
CA TYR A 263 0.58 19.87 5.08
C TYR A 263 -0.29 19.97 3.81
N THR A 264 -0.22 18.99 2.93
CA THR A 264 -1.01 18.98 1.69
C THR A 264 -2.34 18.24 1.82
N ALA A 265 -2.43 17.28 2.72
CA ALA A 265 -3.63 16.47 3.02
C ALA A 265 -4.66 17.20 3.93
N LYS A 266 -4.76 18.54 3.84
CA LYS A 266 -5.68 19.35 4.66
C LYS A 266 -6.99 19.64 3.95
#